data_1ce54340298c2b317ad83793785d3ca6
#
_entry.id   1ce54340298c2b317ad83793785d3ca6
#
_cell.length_a   1.000
_cell.length_b   1.000
_cell.length_c   1.000
_cell.angle_alpha   90.00
_cell.angle_beta   90.00
_cell.angle_gamma   90.00
#
_symmetry.space_group_name_H-M   'P 1'
#
loop_
_entity.id
_entity.type
_entity.pdbx_description
1 polymer ?
#
loop_
_entity_poly.entity_id
_entity_poly.type
_entity_poly.pdbx_seq_one_letter_code
_entity_poly.pdbx_strand_id
1 'polypeptide(L)'
;MKENNVIFDEILMIDKTIHEPARLFLMSILYNTEEVDFLFLLNETQLSKGNIATHTRKLEDEGYLTVKKEFVGKKTHSIYTITENGKKILEAYTNALKKILDEITQ
;
A
#
# COMPACT_ATOMS: atom_id res chain seq x y z
N MET A 1 29.44 -0.86 -15.12
CA MET A 1 28.52 -0.43 -16.16
C MET A 1 27.60 0.60 -15.60
N LYS A 2 27.49 1.73 -16.32
CA LYS A 2 26.71 2.87 -15.82
C LYS A 2 25.22 2.53 -15.70
N GLU A 3 24.66 1.84 -16.68
CA GLU A 3 23.26 1.47 -16.68
C GLU A 3 22.90 0.58 -15.49
N ASN A 4 23.77 -0.39 -15.18
CA ASN A 4 23.56 -1.29 -14.05
C ASN A 4 23.59 -0.55 -12.73
N ASN A 5 24.50 0.43 -12.58
CA ASN A 5 24.59 1.24 -11.37
C ASN A 5 23.36 2.13 -11.20
N VAL A 6 22.88 2.71 -12.30
CA VAL A 6 21.65 3.55 -12.27
C VAL A 6 20.44 2.71 -11.86
N ILE A 7 20.30 1.52 -12.46
CA ILE A 7 19.19 0.61 -12.12
C ILE A 7 19.26 0.22 -10.65
N PHE A 8 20.44 -0.10 -10.17
CA PHE A 8 20.63 -0.48 -8.77
C PHE A 8 20.23 0.65 -7.83
N ASP A 9 20.64 1.88 -8.12
CA ASP A 9 20.28 3.05 -7.32
C ASP A 9 18.78 3.28 -7.34
N GLU A 10 18.14 3.14 -8.50
CA GLU A 10 16.70 3.27 -8.62
C GLU A 10 15.95 2.22 -7.79
N ILE A 11 16.44 0.98 -7.80
CA ILE A 11 15.86 -0.10 -6.98
C ILE A 11 15.99 0.24 -5.50
N LEU A 12 17.14 0.76 -5.07
CA LEU A 12 17.35 1.14 -3.68
C LEU A 12 16.44 2.28 -3.22
N MET A 13 15.97 3.11 -4.15
CA MET A 13 15.08 4.24 -3.85
C MET A 13 13.60 3.87 -3.82
N ILE A 14 13.24 2.64 -4.16
CA ILE A 14 11.86 2.18 -4.10
C ILE A 14 11.35 2.27 -2.66
N ASP A 15 10.13 2.75 -2.50
CA ASP A 15 9.49 2.80 -1.19
C ASP A 15 9.33 1.38 -0.63
N LYS A 16 10.02 1.10 0.47
CA LYS A 16 10.08 -0.26 1.03
C LYS A 16 8.80 -0.66 1.73
N THR A 17 8.04 0.30 2.21
CA THR A 17 6.77 0.01 2.86
C THR A 17 5.75 -0.47 1.83
N ILE A 18 5.70 0.18 0.67
CA ILE A 18 4.80 -0.23 -0.41
C ILE A 18 5.33 -1.45 -1.16
N HIS A 19 6.66 -1.58 -1.27
CA HIS A 19 7.27 -2.69 -2.00
C HIS A 19 7.23 -3.98 -1.17
N GLU A 20 6.02 -4.42 -0.89
CA GLU A 20 5.75 -5.66 -0.17
C GLU A 20 4.37 -6.13 -0.67
N PRO A 21 4.24 -7.39 -1.09
CA PRO A 21 3.04 -7.84 -1.82
C PRO A 21 1.72 -7.53 -1.11
N ALA A 22 1.61 -7.82 0.17
CA ALA A 22 0.35 -7.60 0.90
C ALA A 22 0.04 -6.11 1.02
N ARG A 23 1.04 -5.29 1.35
CA ARG A 23 0.84 -3.85 1.49
C ARG A 23 0.56 -3.19 0.15
N LEU A 24 1.24 -3.63 -0.91
CA LEU A 24 0.96 -3.13 -2.25
C LEU A 24 -0.49 -3.44 -2.64
N PHE A 25 -0.95 -4.65 -2.36
CA PHE A 25 -2.32 -5.04 -2.67
C PHE A 25 -3.33 -4.19 -1.89
N LEU A 26 -3.10 -4.02 -0.58
CA LEU A 26 -3.96 -3.18 0.26
C LEU A 26 -4.01 -1.74 -0.27
N MET A 27 -2.86 -1.17 -0.60
CA MET A 27 -2.80 0.19 -1.12
C MET A 27 -3.52 0.32 -2.47
N SER A 28 -3.43 -0.70 -3.33
CA SER A 28 -4.11 -0.67 -4.62
C SER A 28 -5.63 -0.69 -4.45
N ILE A 29 -6.13 -1.43 -3.49
CA ILE A 29 -7.56 -1.44 -3.17
C ILE A 29 -7.99 -0.06 -2.67
N LEU A 30 -7.23 0.51 -1.72
CA LEU A 30 -7.57 1.80 -1.13
C LEU A 30 -7.46 2.95 -2.12
N TYR A 31 -6.56 2.85 -3.08
CA TYR A 31 -6.42 3.85 -4.13
C TYR A 31 -7.67 3.93 -5.01
N ASN A 32 -8.35 2.82 -5.20
CA ASN A 32 -9.49 2.71 -6.09
C ASN A 32 -10.84 2.75 -5.35
N THR A 33 -10.83 3.04 -4.06
CA THR A 33 -12.04 3.13 -3.25
C THR A 33 -12.00 4.41 -2.43
N GLU A 34 -13.14 4.82 -1.86
CA GLU A 34 -13.15 5.97 -0.94
C GLU A 34 -12.88 5.50 0.48
N GLU A 35 -13.78 4.70 1.02
CA GLU A 35 -13.65 4.15 2.37
C GLU A 35 -14.02 2.68 2.34
N VAL A 36 -13.30 1.86 3.07
CA VAL A 36 -13.63 0.43 3.18
C VAL A 36 -13.48 0.01 4.64
N ASP A 37 -14.25 -1.00 5.02
CA ASP A 37 -14.14 -1.55 6.36
C ASP A 37 -13.22 -2.79 6.38
N PHE A 38 -12.97 -3.30 7.58
CA PHE A 38 -12.10 -4.44 7.78
C PHE A 38 -12.61 -5.69 7.04
N LEU A 39 -13.92 -5.92 7.07
CA LEU A 39 -14.52 -7.10 6.43
C LEU A 39 -14.31 -7.06 4.91
N PHE A 40 -14.43 -5.88 4.31
CA PHE A 40 -14.16 -5.71 2.89
C PHE A 40 -12.72 -6.10 2.55
N LEU A 41 -11.75 -5.61 3.35
CA LEU A 41 -10.35 -5.95 3.14
C LEU A 41 -10.10 -7.45 3.32
N LEU A 42 -10.72 -8.04 4.33
CA LEU A 42 -10.60 -9.46 4.60
C LEU A 42 -11.07 -10.30 3.41
N ASN A 43 -12.23 -9.94 2.86
CA ASN A 43 -12.82 -10.67 1.73
C ASN A 43 -12.03 -10.47 0.44
N GLU A 44 -11.57 -9.25 0.18
CA GLU A 44 -10.86 -8.94 -1.06
C GLU A 44 -9.44 -9.52 -1.10
N THR A 45 -8.76 -9.53 0.05
CA THR A 45 -7.34 -9.92 0.07
C THR A 45 -7.13 -11.40 0.36
N GLN A 46 -8.07 -12.06 1.01
CA GLN A 46 -7.90 -13.43 1.52
C GLN A 46 -6.74 -13.55 2.52
N LEU A 47 -6.24 -12.43 3.04
CA LEU A 47 -5.24 -12.43 4.10
C LEU A 47 -5.89 -12.77 5.43
N SER A 48 -5.10 -13.23 6.39
CA SER A 48 -5.59 -13.44 7.75
C SER A 48 -5.89 -12.11 8.43
N LYS A 49 -6.74 -12.15 9.45
CA LYS A 49 -7.05 -10.96 10.24
C LYS A 49 -5.80 -10.32 10.83
N GLY A 50 -4.88 -11.15 11.34
CA GLY A 50 -3.62 -10.68 11.91
C GLY A 50 -2.73 -10.02 10.87
N ASN A 51 -2.65 -10.57 9.68
CA ASN A 51 -1.84 -9.99 8.60
C ASN A 51 -2.41 -8.65 8.15
N ILE A 52 -3.73 -8.53 8.00
CA ILE A 52 -4.34 -7.25 7.67
C ILE A 52 -4.01 -6.22 8.76
N ALA A 53 -4.19 -6.59 10.03
CA ALA A 53 -3.91 -5.68 11.14
C ALA A 53 -2.46 -5.21 11.14
N THR A 54 -1.52 -6.14 10.95
CA THR A 54 -0.08 -5.81 10.93
C THR A 54 0.28 -4.90 9.77
N HIS A 55 -0.18 -5.23 8.57
CA HIS A 55 0.17 -4.46 7.37
C HIS A 55 -0.50 -3.10 7.32
N THR A 56 -1.76 -2.99 7.75
CA THR A 56 -2.45 -1.70 7.79
C THR A 56 -1.84 -0.79 8.84
N ARG A 57 -1.39 -1.34 9.98
CA ARG A 57 -0.69 -0.54 10.99
C ARG A 57 0.61 0.03 10.42
N LYS A 58 1.38 -0.77 9.70
CA LYS A 58 2.62 -0.31 9.08
C LYS A 58 2.34 0.84 8.12
N LEU A 59 1.30 0.71 7.29
CA LEU A 59 0.90 1.76 6.35
C LEU A 59 0.42 3.01 7.08
N GLU A 60 -0.33 2.84 8.15
CA GLU A 60 -0.81 3.95 8.97
C GLU A 60 0.35 4.70 9.62
N ASP A 61 1.32 3.96 10.17
CA ASP A 61 2.50 4.55 10.81
C ASP A 61 3.31 5.40 9.83
N GLU A 62 3.34 5.02 8.56
CA GLU A 62 4.03 5.78 7.52
C GLU A 62 3.19 6.96 7.01
N GLY A 63 1.95 7.08 7.44
CA GLY A 63 1.07 8.16 7.00
C GLY A 63 0.42 7.92 5.64
N TYR A 64 0.37 6.67 5.18
CA TYR A 64 -0.17 6.34 3.86
C TYR A 64 -1.66 6.04 3.89
N LEU A 65 -2.19 5.68 5.04
CA LEU A 65 -3.61 5.50 5.24
C LEU A 65 -4.02 5.97 6.63
N THR A 66 -5.31 6.16 6.83
CA THR A 66 -5.90 6.41 8.14
C THR A 66 -6.87 5.30 8.47
N VAL A 67 -6.98 5.02 9.76
CA VAL A 67 -7.94 4.08 10.30
C VAL A 67 -8.83 4.84 11.28
N LYS A 68 -10.11 4.81 11.02
CA LYS A 68 -11.10 5.47 11.87
C LYS A 68 -12.00 4.39 12.46
N LYS A 69 -12.31 4.50 13.74
CA LYS A 69 -13.23 3.57 14.38
C LYS A 69 -14.60 4.20 14.47
N GLU A 70 -15.61 3.46 14.02
CA GLU A 70 -17.01 3.88 14.09
C GLU A 70 -17.82 2.87 14.87
N PHE A 71 -18.86 3.35 15.52
CA PHE A 71 -19.81 2.49 16.21
C PHE A 71 -21.01 2.23 15.30
N VAL A 72 -21.35 0.95 15.15
CA VAL A 72 -22.59 0.53 14.48
C VAL A 72 -23.32 -0.33 15.49
N GLY A 73 -24.28 0.27 16.18
CA GLY A 73 -24.91 -0.35 17.33
C GLY A 73 -23.91 -0.50 18.47
N LYS A 74 -23.71 -1.72 18.96
CA LYS A 74 -22.77 -2.02 20.04
C LYS A 74 -21.39 -2.47 19.54
N LYS A 75 -21.20 -2.56 18.21
CA LYS A 75 -19.95 -3.04 17.61
C LYS A 75 -19.15 -1.88 17.06
N THR A 76 -17.83 -2.02 17.12
CA THR A 76 -16.92 -1.07 16.47
C THR A 76 -16.53 -1.60 15.10
N HIS A 77 -16.43 -0.68 14.14
CA HIS A 77 -15.98 -0.97 12.79
C HIS A 77 -14.75 -0.11 12.49
N SER A 78 -13.73 -0.70 11.94
CA SER A 78 -12.56 0.06 11.46
C SER A 78 -12.79 0.43 10.00
N ILE A 79 -12.60 1.70 9.70
CA ILE A 79 -12.78 2.27 8.36
C ILE A 79 -11.41 2.75 7.88
N TYR A 80 -11.01 2.30 6.71
CA TYR A 80 -9.69 2.55 6.14
C TYR A 80 -9.80 3.47 4.94
N THR A 81 -8.96 4.49 4.91
CA THR A 81 -8.94 5.49 3.84
C THR A 81 -7.50 5.80 3.47
N ILE A 82 -7.18 5.83 2.19
CA ILE A 82 -5.85 6.25 1.74
C ILE A 82 -5.72 7.77 1.93
N THR A 83 -4.53 8.21 2.36
CA THR A 83 -4.25 9.65 2.50
C THR A 83 -3.79 10.23 1.18
N GLU A 84 -3.77 11.57 1.08
CA GLU A 84 -3.19 12.25 -0.09
C GLU A 84 -1.72 11.86 -0.25
N ASN A 85 -0.98 11.76 0.86
CA ASN A 85 0.40 11.30 0.83
C ASN A 85 0.50 9.87 0.32
N GLY A 86 -0.39 9.00 0.77
CA GLY A 86 -0.44 7.61 0.31
C GLY A 86 -0.68 7.50 -1.19
N LYS A 87 -1.59 8.33 -1.73
CA LYS A 87 -1.84 8.38 -3.17
C LYS A 87 -0.60 8.78 -3.95
N LYS A 88 0.07 9.86 -3.51
CA LYS A 88 1.27 10.37 -4.17
C LYS A 88 2.40 9.35 -4.13
N ILE A 89 2.62 8.72 -2.99
CA ILE A 89 3.67 7.72 -2.84
C ILE A 89 3.38 6.50 -3.71
N LEU A 90 2.14 6.04 -3.77
CA LEU A 90 1.79 4.91 -4.62
C LEU A 90 1.98 5.23 -6.09
N GLU A 91 1.59 6.43 -6.53
CA GLU A 91 1.79 6.88 -7.91
C GLU A 91 3.27 6.95 -8.26
N ALA A 92 4.09 7.52 -7.37
CA ALA A 92 5.53 7.59 -7.56
C ALA A 92 6.15 6.20 -7.60
N TYR A 93 5.69 5.30 -6.74
CA TYR A 93 6.14 3.92 -6.70
C TYR A 93 5.85 3.19 -8.02
N THR A 94 4.62 3.30 -8.53
CA THR A 94 4.24 2.61 -9.77
C THR A 94 5.04 3.15 -10.95
N ASN A 95 5.26 4.46 -11.02
CA ASN A 95 6.05 5.07 -12.09
C ASN A 95 7.51 4.61 -12.03
N ALA A 96 8.10 4.60 -10.85
CA ALA A 96 9.48 4.15 -10.66
C ALA A 96 9.64 2.67 -11.00
N LEU A 97 8.73 1.84 -10.52
CA LEU A 97 8.77 0.40 -10.77
C LEU A 97 8.64 0.08 -12.27
N LYS A 98 7.72 0.76 -12.94
CA LYS A 98 7.52 0.60 -14.37
C LYS A 98 8.79 0.88 -15.15
N LYS A 99 9.45 1.98 -14.83
CA LYS A 99 10.72 2.35 -15.46
C LYS A 99 11.80 1.31 -15.21
N ILE A 100 11.93 0.84 -13.98
CA ILE A 100 12.91 -0.18 -13.59
C ILE A 100 12.67 -1.47 -14.38
N LEU A 101 11.41 -1.92 -14.42
CA LEU A 101 11.06 -3.15 -15.12
C LEU A 101 11.35 -3.04 -16.61
N ASP A 102 11.06 -1.91 -17.22
CA ASP A 102 11.36 -1.68 -18.64
C ASP A 102 12.85 -1.74 -18.91
N GLU A 103 13.67 -1.17 -18.04
CA GLU A 103 15.14 -1.18 -18.20
C GLU A 103 15.71 -2.60 -18.02
N ILE A 104 15.16 -3.38 -17.09
CA ILE A 104 15.64 -4.75 -16.84
C ILE A 104 15.39 -5.64 -18.05
N THR A 105 14.25 -5.46 -18.71
CA THR A 105 13.80 -6.36 -19.77
C THR A 105 14.12 -5.88 -21.19
N GLN A 106 14.91 -4.87 -21.33
CA GLN A 106 15.36 -4.39 -22.65
C GLN A 106 16.30 -5.33 -23.35
#